data_fb8adeaca0d1b0ea5888e2d9f0c72c21
#
_entry.id   fb8adeaca0d1b0ea5888e2d9f0c72c21
#
_cell.length_a   1.000
_cell.length_b   1.000
_cell.length_c   1.000
_cell.angle_alpha   90.00
_cell.angle_beta   90.00
_cell.angle_gamma   90.00
#
_symmetry.space_group_name_H-M   'P 1'
#
loop_
_entity.id
_entity.type
_entity.pdbx_description
1 polymer ?
#
loop_
_entity_poly.entity_id
_entity_poly.type
_entity_poly.pdbx_seq_one_letter_code
_entity_poly.pdbx_strand_id
1 'polypeptide(L)'
;MDDATRKAILQRLASASGHLKGIERMVNEDAYCIDVIRQIQAVQAALNKVSAMMLDNHLRTCMTTAIRGDDPDERERMLQEVTSVFDMHNKL
;
A
#
# COMPACT_ATOMS: atom_id res chain seq x y z
N MET A 1 -13.11 7.58 1.74
CA MET A 1 -12.96 6.12 1.99
C MET A 1 -14.08 5.68 2.94
N ASP A 2 -14.77 4.62 2.59
CA ASP A 2 -15.82 4.10 3.44
C ASP A 2 -15.26 3.41 4.69
N ASP A 3 -16.10 3.23 5.72
CA ASP A 3 -15.66 2.67 7.00
C ASP A 3 -15.19 1.23 6.89
N ALA A 4 -15.83 0.42 6.03
CA ALA A 4 -15.44 -0.97 5.86
C ALA A 4 -14.04 -1.10 5.25
N THR A 5 -13.73 -0.31 4.23
CA THR A 5 -12.42 -0.29 3.59
C THR A 5 -11.35 0.23 4.55
N ARG A 6 -11.65 1.31 5.27
CA ARG A 6 -10.73 1.86 6.29
C ARG A 6 -10.40 0.82 7.34
N LYS A 7 -11.39 0.14 7.86
CA LYS A 7 -11.23 -0.88 8.89
C LYS A 7 -10.37 -2.04 8.40
N ALA A 8 -10.61 -2.51 7.17
CA ALA A 8 -9.83 -3.58 6.57
C ALA A 8 -8.37 -3.18 6.40
N ILE A 9 -8.10 -1.97 5.94
CA ILE A 9 -6.74 -1.46 5.77
C ILE A 9 -6.04 -1.33 7.11
N LEU A 10 -6.71 -0.76 8.12
CA LEU A 10 -6.13 -0.60 9.45
C LEU A 10 -5.79 -1.94 10.10
N GLN A 11 -6.64 -2.96 9.93
CA GLN A 11 -6.35 -4.31 10.44
C GLN A 11 -5.10 -4.89 9.79
N ARG A 12 -4.93 -4.71 8.48
CA ARG A 12 -3.74 -5.19 7.77
C ARG A 12 -2.49 -4.44 8.18
N LEU A 13 -2.59 -3.12 8.40
CA LEU A 13 -1.45 -2.32 8.88
C LEU A 13 -1.06 -2.73 10.30
N ALA A 14 -2.03 -2.98 11.18
CA ALA A 14 -1.76 -3.45 12.54
C ALA A 14 -1.05 -4.80 12.53
N SER A 15 -1.47 -5.71 11.65
CA SER A 15 -0.85 -7.02 11.47
C SER A 15 0.59 -6.88 10.97
N ALA A 16 0.82 -6.02 9.97
CA ALA A 16 2.15 -5.75 9.43
C ALA A 16 3.06 -5.13 10.49
N SER A 17 2.52 -4.22 11.31
CA SER A 17 3.26 -3.59 12.42
C SER A 17 3.73 -4.62 13.44
N GLY A 18 2.85 -5.56 13.82
CA GLY A 18 3.22 -6.65 14.73
C GLY A 18 4.28 -7.57 14.13
N HIS A 19 4.15 -7.88 12.83
CA HIS A 19 5.12 -8.68 12.09
C HIS A 19 6.49 -7.99 12.07
N LEU A 20 6.52 -6.68 11.84
CA LEU A 20 7.75 -5.89 11.83
C LEU A 20 8.46 -5.92 13.19
N LYS A 21 7.70 -5.84 14.29
CA LYS A 21 8.26 -5.98 15.64
C LYS A 21 8.89 -7.36 15.85
N GLY A 22 8.29 -8.40 15.31
CA GLY A 22 8.85 -9.74 15.33
C GLY A 22 10.19 -9.82 14.57
N ILE A 23 10.30 -9.11 13.44
CA ILE A 23 11.54 -9.03 12.66
C ILE A 23 12.62 -8.29 13.47
N GLU A 24 12.28 -7.20 14.13
CA GLU A 24 13.21 -6.48 15.01
C GLU A 24 13.79 -7.41 16.06
N ARG A 25 12.94 -8.25 16.67
CA ARG A 25 13.36 -9.24 17.66
C ARG A 25 14.30 -10.27 17.06
N MET A 26 14.01 -10.77 15.85
CA MET A 26 14.87 -11.72 15.15
C MET A 26 16.26 -11.13 14.92
N VAL A 27 16.35 -9.88 14.49
CA VAL A 27 17.62 -9.19 14.27
C VAL A 27 18.38 -9.04 15.61
N ASN A 28 17.68 -8.66 16.67
CA ASN A 28 18.27 -8.50 18.00
C ASN A 28 18.79 -9.81 18.58
N GLU A 29 18.19 -10.93 18.22
CA GLU A 29 18.57 -12.26 18.67
C GLU A 29 19.54 -12.99 17.71
N ASP A 30 20.06 -12.28 16.71
CA ASP A 30 20.98 -12.80 15.72
C ASP A 30 20.41 -14.01 14.95
N ALA A 31 19.13 -13.98 14.62
CA ALA A 31 18.50 -15.02 13.81
C ALA A 31 19.19 -15.14 12.45
N TYR A 32 19.08 -16.31 11.83
CA TYR A 32 19.69 -16.58 10.53
C TYR A 32 19.25 -15.54 9.49
N CYS A 33 20.21 -14.93 8.79
CA CYS A 33 19.98 -13.81 7.88
C CYS A 33 18.92 -14.09 6.80
N ILE A 34 18.95 -15.30 6.23
CA ILE A 34 18.01 -15.67 5.18
C ILE A 34 16.58 -15.72 5.74
N ASP A 35 16.39 -16.20 6.95
CA ASP A 35 15.08 -16.23 7.58
C ASP A 35 14.56 -14.81 7.84
N VAL A 36 15.44 -13.91 8.26
CA VAL A 36 15.08 -12.50 8.44
C VAL A 36 14.64 -11.87 7.11
N ILE A 37 15.42 -12.12 6.03
CA ILE A 37 15.09 -11.59 4.70
C ILE A 37 13.74 -12.10 4.23
N ARG A 38 13.44 -13.40 4.44
CA ARG A 38 12.13 -13.97 4.07
C ARG A 38 10.99 -13.30 4.82
N GLN A 39 11.18 -13.00 6.09
CA GLN A 39 10.18 -12.28 6.88
C GLN A 39 9.98 -10.85 6.40
N ILE A 40 11.05 -10.15 6.01
CA ILE A 40 10.96 -8.82 5.41
C ILE A 40 10.17 -8.86 4.10
N GLN A 41 10.45 -9.84 3.25
CA GLN A 41 9.72 -10.01 1.99
C GLN A 41 8.22 -10.23 2.24
N ALA A 42 7.86 -10.98 3.29
CA ALA A 42 6.46 -11.19 3.65
C ALA A 42 5.77 -9.88 4.08
N VAL A 43 6.46 -9.03 4.85
CA VAL A 43 5.94 -7.70 5.22
C VAL A 43 5.79 -6.81 3.99
N GLN A 44 6.77 -6.83 3.08
CA GLN A 44 6.68 -6.07 1.83
C GLN A 44 5.45 -6.49 1.01
N ALA A 45 5.19 -7.79 0.90
CA ALA A 45 4.01 -8.29 0.21
C ALA A 45 2.71 -7.84 0.88
N ALA A 46 2.67 -7.85 2.22
CA ALA A 46 1.52 -7.37 2.99
C ALA A 46 1.27 -5.88 2.74
N LEU A 47 2.32 -5.06 2.71
CA LEU A 47 2.21 -3.63 2.44
C LEU A 47 1.80 -3.36 1.00
N ASN A 48 2.29 -4.14 0.05
CA ASN A 48 1.87 -4.04 -1.35
C ASN A 48 0.36 -4.30 -1.49
N LYS A 49 -0.17 -5.25 -0.72
CA LYS A 49 -1.61 -5.51 -0.71
C LYS A 49 -2.40 -4.31 -0.19
N VAL A 50 -1.91 -3.64 0.86
CA VAL A 50 -2.52 -2.43 1.40
C VAL A 50 -2.50 -1.32 0.34
N SER A 51 -1.37 -1.14 -0.35
CA SER A 51 -1.25 -0.16 -1.43
C SER A 51 -2.28 -0.42 -2.53
N ALA A 52 -2.45 -1.68 -2.92
CA ALA A 52 -3.43 -2.07 -3.93
C ALA A 52 -4.86 -1.75 -3.49
N MET A 53 -5.19 -1.99 -2.21
CA MET A 53 -6.50 -1.67 -1.66
C MET A 53 -6.75 -0.15 -1.66
N MET A 54 -5.74 0.64 -1.29
CA MET A 54 -5.82 2.10 -1.32
C MET A 54 -6.04 2.61 -2.75
N LEU A 55 -5.26 2.08 -3.70
CA LEU A 55 -5.38 2.48 -5.11
C LEU A 55 -6.76 2.11 -5.67
N ASP A 56 -7.23 0.90 -5.39
CA ASP A 56 -8.57 0.46 -5.84
C ASP A 56 -9.65 1.42 -5.33
N ASN A 57 -9.61 1.76 -4.04
CA ASN A 57 -10.54 2.71 -3.45
C ASN A 57 -10.44 4.09 -4.12
N HIS A 58 -9.22 4.57 -4.35
CA HIS A 58 -8.99 5.87 -5.00
C HIS A 58 -9.57 5.90 -6.42
N LEU A 59 -9.35 4.83 -7.20
CA LEU A 59 -9.89 4.73 -8.56
C LEU A 59 -11.42 4.68 -8.59
N ARG A 60 -12.04 4.02 -7.62
CA ARG A 60 -13.50 3.88 -7.55
C ARG A 60 -14.21 5.12 -7.02
N THR A 61 -13.51 5.97 -6.26
CA THR A 61 -14.09 7.16 -5.63
C THR A 61 -13.54 8.44 -6.23
N CYS A 62 -12.37 8.88 -5.78
CA CYS A 62 -11.79 10.18 -6.14
C CYS A 62 -11.53 10.32 -7.63
N MET A 63 -10.93 9.30 -8.25
CA MET A 63 -10.59 9.36 -9.66
C MET A 63 -11.83 9.28 -10.56
N THR A 64 -12.79 8.43 -10.21
CA THR A 64 -14.05 8.32 -10.97
C THR A 64 -14.79 9.67 -10.96
N THR A 65 -14.84 10.33 -9.81
CA THR A 65 -15.45 11.66 -9.68
C THR A 65 -14.74 12.69 -10.55
N ALA A 66 -13.41 12.71 -10.53
CA ALA A 66 -12.61 13.65 -11.31
C ALA A 66 -12.78 13.41 -12.82
N ILE A 67 -12.80 12.15 -13.26
CA ILE A 67 -12.95 11.81 -14.69
C ILE A 67 -14.34 12.16 -15.22
N ARG A 68 -15.38 11.98 -14.40
CA ARG A 68 -16.75 12.32 -14.77
C ARG A 68 -17.05 13.81 -14.66
N GLY A 69 -16.20 14.56 -13.97
CA GLY A 69 -16.34 16.00 -13.81
C GLY A 69 -16.00 16.76 -15.09
N ASP A 70 -16.27 18.06 -15.08
CA ASP A 70 -16.12 18.93 -16.25
C ASP A 70 -14.76 19.63 -16.30
N ASP A 71 -13.87 19.41 -15.33
CA ASP A 71 -12.56 20.05 -15.26
C ASP A 71 -11.48 19.16 -15.88
N PRO A 72 -11.01 19.47 -17.12
CA PRO A 72 -9.98 18.68 -17.78
C PRO A 72 -8.62 18.74 -17.06
N ASP A 73 -8.30 19.81 -16.35
CA ASP A 73 -7.05 19.94 -15.61
C ASP A 73 -7.02 18.99 -14.41
N GLU A 74 -8.14 18.89 -13.70
CA GLU A 74 -8.28 17.94 -12.59
C GLU A 74 -8.16 16.51 -13.08
N ARG A 75 -8.78 16.20 -14.21
CA ARG A 75 -8.73 14.89 -14.85
C ARG A 75 -7.29 14.50 -15.18
N GLU A 76 -6.56 15.41 -15.83
CA GLU A 76 -5.17 15.18 -16.22
C GLU A 76 -4.27 14.99 -15.00
N ARG A 77 -4.45 15.80 -13.96
CA ARG A 77 -3.69 15.69 -12.71
C ARG A 77 -3.89 14.32 -12.07
N MET A 78 -5.13 13.84 -12.01
CA MET A 78 -5.45 12.52 -11.43
C MET A 78 -4.80 11.38 -12.22
N LEU A 79 -4.81 11.48 -13.55
CA LEU A 79 -4.18 10.50 -14.42
C LEU A 79 -2.66 10.47 -14.22
N GLN A 80 -2.03 11.63 -14.07
CA GLN A 80 -0.59 11.73 -13.81
C GLN A 80 -0.24 11.13 -12.45
N GLU A 81 -1.04 11.36 -11.42
CA GLU A 81 -0.85 10.80 -10.09
C GLU A 81 -0.85 9.27 -10.13
N VAL A 82 -1.83 8.67 -10.82
CA VAL A 82 -1.92 7.21 -10.96
C VAL A 82 -0.71 6.66 -11.70
N THR A 83 -0.29 7.31 -12.77
CA THR A 83 0.89 6.92 -13.54
C THR A 83 2.13 6.96 -12.67
N SER A 84 2.30 8.01 -11.84
CA SER A 84 3.43 8.13 -10.91
C SER A 84 3.46 6.99 -9.89
N VAL A 85 2.30 6.58 -9.37
CA VAL A 85 2.21 5.46 -8.43
C VAL A 85 2.66 4.16 -9.08
N PHE A 86 2.23 3.90 -10.31
CA PHE A 86 2.67 2.72 -11.06
C PHE A 86 4.17 2.72 -11.32
N ASP A 87 4.73 3.86 -11.75
CA ASP A 87 6.17 3.99 -12.00
C ASP A 87 6.99 3.71 -10.73
N MET A 88 6.57 4.27 -9.61
CA MET A 88 7.24 4.07 -8.33
C MET A 88 7.17 2.61 -7.89
N HIS A 89 6.03 1.95 -8.04
CA HIS A 89 5.86 0.54 -7.70
C HIS A 89 6.80 -0.35 -8.54
N ASN A 90 6.94 -0.05 -9.83
CA ASN A 90 7.79 -0.84 -10.73
C ASN A 90 9.28 -0.65 -10.47
N LYS A 91 9.69 0.42 -9.81
CA LYS A 91 11.10 0.68 -9.46
C LYS A 91 11.52 0.03 -8.15
N LEU A 92 10.57 -0.37 -7.34
CA LEU A 92 10.83 -1.03 -6.06
C LEU A 92 10.96 -2.54 -6.23
#